data_4fc5d1f84f1e7b25acb2de54bf87607e
#
_entry.id   4fc5d1f84f1e7b25acb2de54bf87607e
#
_cell.length_a   1.000
_cell.length_b   1.000
_cell.length_c   1.000
_cell.angle_alpha   90.00
_cell.angle_beta   90.00
_cell.angle_gamma   90.00
#
_symmetry.space_group_name_H-M   'P 1'
#
loop_
_entity.id
_entity.type
_entity.pdbx_description
1 polymer ?
#
loop_
_entity_poly.entity_id
_entity_poly.type
_entity_poly.pdbx_seq_one_letter_code
_entity_poly.pdbx_strand_id
1 'polypeptide(L)'
;MPQPPVRSTTEVEVRYAETDQMGVVHHANYLVWFELARTRLCTLSGFHYHQIEELGFHLMVTSCKVDYRRGARYGDTLEVDAWLAELASRRLRFAYEVRRGEEVLATGMTEHVWVDASTGRLCRTPQPLREPFSRLASPSEDPNS
;
A
#
# COMPACT_ATOMS: atom_id res chain seq x y z
N MET A 1 2.86 -1.56 25.04
CA MET A 1 3.52 -2.05 23.81
C MET A 1 2.73 -1.61 22.61
N PRO A 2 3.36 -0.93 21.67
CA PRO A 2 2.69 -0.61 20.43
C PRO A 2 2.39 -1.91 19.68
N GLN A 3 1.21 -1.99 19.11
CA GLN A 3 0.84 -3.12 18.30
C GLN A 3 1.32 -2.91 16.87
N PRO A 4 1.56 -4.00 16.12
CA PRO A 4 1.95 -3.86 14.73
C PRO A 4 0.84 -3.16 13.93
N PRO A 5 1.18 -2.50 12.84
CA PRO A 5 0.18 -1.87 12.00
C PRO A 5 -0.80 -2.89 11.42
N VAL A 6 -1.96 -2.42 11.04
CA VAL A 6 -2.95 -3.24 10.34
C VAL A 6 -2.35 -3.69 9.01
N ARG A 7 -2.46 -4.98 8.74
CA ARG A 7 -1.96 -5.58 7.50
C ARG A 7 -3.12 -5.99 6.62
N SER A 8 -3.12 -5.57 5.37
CA SER A 8 -4.04 -6.10 4.38
C SER A 8 -3.33 -7.16 3.56
N THR A 9 -4.09 -8.15 3.09
CA THR A 9 -3.58 -9.19 2.20
C THR A 9 -4.45 -9.22 0.96
N THR A 10 -3.83 -9.10 -0.21
CA THR A 10 -4.51 -9.13 -1.50
C THR A 10 -3.95 -10.30 -2.30
N GLU A 11 -4.84 -11.17 -2.78
CA GLU A 11 -4.43 -12.28 -3.63
C GLU A 11 -4.29 -11.79 -5.07
N VAL A 12 -3.21 -12.18 -5.71
CA VAL A 12 -2.92 -11.84 -7.11
C VAL A 12 -2.53 -13.11 -7.84
N GLU A 13 -3.19 -13.37 -8.97
CA GLU A 13 -2.78 -14.43 -9.89
C GLU A 13 -1.94 -13.81 -10.98
N VAL A 14 -0.74 -14.37 -11.22
CA VAL A 14 0.18 -13.86 -12.24
C VAL A 14 -0.38 -14.17 -13.62
N ARG A 15 -0.60 -13.11 -14.40
CA ARG A 15 -1.10 -13.23 -15.78
C ARG A 15 0.05 -13.35 -16.78
N TYR A 16 -0.21 -14.03 -17.89
CA TYR A 16 0.79 -14.16 -18.94
C TYR A 16 1.32 -12.81 -19.42
N ALA A 17 0.45 -11.82 -19.55
CA ALA A 17 0.81 -10.49 -19.99
C ALA A 17 1.80 -9.78 -19.06
N GLU A 18 1.92 -10.24 -17.83
CA GLU A 18 2.85 -9.66 -16.85
C GLU A 18 4.24 -10.26 -16.92
N THR A 19 4.43 -11.32 -17.70
CA THR A 19 5.71 -12.03 -17.80
C THR A 19 6.55 -11.52 -18.96
N ASP A 20 7.86 -11.68 -18.82
CA ASP A 20 8.83 -11.37 -19.88
C ASP A 20 9.16 -12.63 -20.70
N GLN A 21 10.13 -12.52 -21.61
CA GLN A 21 10.54 -13.62 -22.47
C GLN A 21 11.12 -14.82 -21.70
N MET A 22 11.55 -14.60 -20.46
CA MET A 22 12.10 -15.66 -19.61
C MET A 22 11.04 -16.34 -18.75
N GLY A 23 9.78 -15.95 -18.90
CA GLY A 23 8.67 -16.50 -18.13
C GLY A 23 8.58 -15.98 -16.70
N VAL A 24 9.31 -14.93 -16.39
CA VAL A 24 9.34 -14.29 -15.08
C VAL A 24 8.59 -12.96 -15.17
N VAL A 25 7.89 -12.59 -14.10
CA VAL A 25 7.13 -11.35 -14.07
C VAL A 25 8.07 -10.15 -14.27
N HIS A 26 7.67 -9.27 -15.20
CA HIS A 26 8.38 -8.04 -15.44
C HIS A 26 8.33 -7.17 -14.17
N HIS A 27 9.47 -6.63 -13.78
CA HIS A 27 9.65 -5.94 -12.49
C HIS A 27 8.64 -4.81 -12.22
N ALA A 28 8.19 -4.09 -13.24
CA ALA A 28 7.25 -2.98 -13.08
C ALA A 28 5.87 -3.43 -12.56
N ASN A 29 5.50 -4.67 -12.76
CA ASN A 29 4.21 -5.19 -12.31
C ASN A 29 4.08 -5.24 -10.79
N TYR A 30 5.19 -5.33 -10.08
CA TYR A 30 5.17 -5.31 -8.60
C TYR A 30 4.60 -4.00 -8.08
N LEU A 31 4.87 -2.89 -8.74
CA LEU A 31 4.31 -1.59 -8.36
C LEU A 31 2.79 -1.55 -8.55
N VAL A 32 2.28 -2.20 -9.59
CA VAL A 32 0.83 -2.33 -9.80
C VAL A 32 0.21 -3.15 -8.67
N TRP A 33 0.85 -4.23 -8.26
CA TRP A 33 0.36 -5.06 -7.15
C TRP A 33 0.40 -4.29 -5.83
N PHE A 34 1.42 -3.47 -5.62
CA PHE A 34 1.50 -2.61 -4.43
C PHE A 34 0.32 -1.64 -4.40
N GLU A 35 -0.05 -1.07 -5.54
CA GLU A 35 -1.19 -0.18 -5.63
C GLU A 35 -2.49 -0.89 -5.25
N LEU A 36 -2.70 -2.10 -5.77
CA LEU A 36 -3.87 -2.91 -5.42
C LEU A 36 -3.91 -3.18 -3.91
N ALA A 37 -2.79 -3.58 -3.33
CA ALA A 37 -2.69 -3.89 -1.91
C ALA A 37 -2.91 -2.65 -1.04
N ARG A 38 -2.35 -1.52 -1.44
CA ARG A 38 -2.53 -0.25 -0.75
C ARG A 38 -3.97 0.23 -0.80
N THR A 39 -4.61 0.10 -1.95
CA THR A 39 -6.01 0.48 -2.11
C THR A 39 -6.88 -0.34 -1.17
N ARG A 40 -6.62 -1.64 -1.07
CA ARG A 40 -7.35 -2.50 -0.14
C ARG A 40 -7.09 -2.10 1.32
N LEU A 41 -5.86 -1.78 1.65
CA LEU A 41 -5.52 -1.32 3.00
C LEU A 41 -6.29 -0.04 3.35
N CYS A 42 -6.35 0.92 2.42
CA CYS A 42 -7.09 2.16 2.65
C CYS A 42 -8.57 1.88 2.92
N THR A 43 -9.15 0.88 2.28
CA THR A 43 -10.54 0.47 2.53
C THR A 43 -10.75 0.06 3.98
N LEU A 44 -9.74 -0.54 4.61
CA LEU A 44 -9.82 -0.96 6.01
C LEU A 44 -9.87 0.23 6.99
N SER A 45 -9.55 1.43 6.53
CA SER A 45 -9.71 2.64 7.33
C SER A 45 -11.17 3.08 7.47
N GLY A 46 -12.05 2.51 6.65
CA GLY A 46 -13.44 2.91 6.54
C GLY A 46 -13.72 3.83 5.36
N PHE A 47 -12.69 4.23 4.64
CA PHE A 47 -12.81 5.08 3.45
C PHE A 47 -12.30 4.36 2.22
N HIS A 48 -13.16 4.17 1.22
CA HIS A 48 -12.70 3.74 -0.10
C HIS A 48 -11.93 4.89 -0.76
N TYR A 49 -11.00 4.56 -1.64
CA TYR A 49 -10.16 5.59 -2.25
C TYR A 49 -10.98 6.65 -2.98
N HIS A 50 -12.06 6.26 -3.66
CA HIS A 50 -12.92 7.24 -4.33
C HIS A 50 -13.58 8.22 -3.36
N GLN A 51 -13.87 7.78 -2.12
CA GLN A 51 -14.40 8.67 -1.10
C GLN A 51 -13.37 9.69 -0.66
N ILE A 52 -12.10 9.30 -0.60
CA ILE A 52 -10.99 10.21 -0.30
C ILE A 52 -10.88 11.25 -1.40
N GLU A 53 -10.99 10.83 -2.66
CA GLU A 53 -10.98 11.76 -3.79
C GLU A 53 -12.17 12.71 -3.76
N GLU A 54 -13.33 12.22 -3.35
CA GLU A 54 -14.53 13.07 -3.19
C GLU A 54 -14.35 14.14 -2.12
N LEU A 55 -13.51 13.89 -1.12
CA LEU A 55 -13.17 14.89 -0.12
C LEU A 55 -12.29 16.01 -0.70
N GLY A 56 -11.76 15.82 -1.92
CA GLY A 56 -10.94 16.79 -2.60
C GLY A 56 -9.44 16.61 -2.43
N PHE A 57 -8.99 15.38 -2.15
CA PHE A 57 -7.57 15.09 -1.90
C PHE A 57 -7.09 13.93 -2.74
N HIS A 58 -5.80 13.99 -3.08
CA HIS A 58 -5.09 12.90 -3.75
C HIS A 58 -3.90 12.47 -2.91
N LEU A 59 -3.64 11.19 -2.93
CA LEU A 59 -2.44 10.62 -2.30
C LEU A 59 -1.43 10.36 -3.40
N MET A 60 -0.41 11.20 -3.49
CA MET A 60 0.56 11.18 -4.58
C MET A 60 1.81 10.40 -4.19
N VAL A 61 2.24 9.48 -5.04
CA VAL A 61 3.49 8.74 -4.84
C VAL A 61 4.67 9.68 -5.09
N THR A 62 5.57 9.78 -4.15
CA THR A 62 6.79 10.57 -4.29
C THR A 62 8.04 9.72 -4.44
N SER A 63 8.03 8.49 -3.93
CA SER A 63 9.12 7.56 -4.16
C SER A 63 8.63 6.12 -3.99
N CYS A 64 9.36 5.19 -4.60
CA CYS A 64 9.08 3.78 -4.46
C CYS A 64 10.38 2.99 -4.49
N LYS A 65 10.37 1.86 -3.78
CA LYS A 65 11.51 0.96 -3.75
C LYS A 65 10.98 -0.46 -3.78
N VAL A 66 11.60 -1.32 -4.56
CA VAL A 66 11.29 -2.74 -4.60
C VAL A 66 12.60 -3.51 -4.51
N ASP A 67 12.64 -4.46 -3.59
CA ASP A 67 13.76 -5.39 -3.46
C ASP A 67 13.28 -6.76 -3.91
N TYR A 68 13.88 -7.29 -4.96
CA TYR A 68 13.52 -8.55 -5.57
C TYR A 68 14.40 -9.65 -5.02
N ARG A 69 13.79 -10.73 -4.55
CA ARG A 69 14.51 -11.88 -4.03
C ARG A 69 14.38 -13.09 -4.94
N ARG A 70 13.17 -13.33 -5.43
CA ARG A 70 12.87 -14.43 -6.35
C ARG A 70 11.81 -14.00 -7.34
N GLY A 71 11.89 -14.53 -8.57
CA GLY A 71 10.94 -14.18 -9.61
C GLY A 71 9.60 -14.90 -9.44
N ALA A 72 8.53 -14.18 -9.63
CA ALA A 72 7.21 -14.75 -9.79
C ALA A 72 7.03 -15.22 -11.23
N ARG A 73 6.22 -16.25 -11.44
CA ARG A 73 6.01 -16.87 -12.76
C ARG A 73 4.54 -16.92 -13.11
N TYR A 74 4.28 -17.05 -14.40
CA TYR A 74 2.93 -17.22 -14.90
C TYR A 74 2.22 -18.36 -14.18
N GLY A 75 0.99 -18.09 -13.76
CA GLY A 75 0.16 -19.05 -13.07
C GLY A 75 0.36 -19.12 -11.56
N ASP A 76 1.38 -18.43 -11.04
CA ASP A 76 1.56 -18.35 -9.60
C ASP A 76 0.38 -17.59 -8.95
N THR A 77 -0.05 -18.06 -7.81
CA THR A 77 -0.95 -17.31 -6.95
C THR A 77 -0.13 -16.69 -5.83
N LEU A 78 -0.17 -15.39 -5.74
CA LEU A 78 0.63 -14.63 -4.79
C LEU A 78 -0.25 -13.92 -3.78
N GLU A 79 0.32 -13.67 -2.62
CA GLU A 79 -0.30 -12.81 -1.62
C GLU A 79 0.55 -11.56 -1.48
N VAL A 80 -0.09 -10.40 -1.58
CA VAL A 80 0.58 -9.10 -1.44
C VAL A 80 0.05 -8.45 -0.18
N ASP A 81 0.92 -8.31 0.79
CA ASP A 81 0.58 -7.64 2.04
C ASP A 81 0.96 -6.16 1.95
N ALA A 82 0.15 -5.32 2.56
CA ALA A 82 0.44 -3.90 2.69
C ALA A 82 0.13 -3.44 4.10
N TRP A 83 0.93 -2.51 4.61
CA TRP A 83 0.67 -1.86 5.89
C TRP A 83 1.21 -0.44 5.85
N LEU A 84 0.67 0.40 6.72
CA LEU A 84 1.12 1.78 6.85
C LEU A 84 2.27 1.80 7.86
N ALA A 85 3.50 1.90 7.34
CA ALA A 85 4.70 1.79 8.14
C ALA A 85 5.05 3.09 8.88
N GLU A 86 4.68 4.24 8.30
CA GLU A 86 4.93 5.54 8.91
C GLU A 86 3.82 6.51 8.52
N LEU A 87 3.33 7.23 9.50
CA LEU A 87 2.35 8.29 9.29
C LEU A 87 2.86 9.56 9.96
N ALA A 88 3.36 10.49 9.15
CA ALA A 88 3.73 11.83 9.59
C ALA A 88 2.62 12.81 9.19
N SER A 89 2.73 14.07 9.63
CA SER A 89 1.67 15.05 9.37
C SER A 89 1.41 15.31 7.89
N ARG A 90 2.45 15.20 7.05
CA ARG A 90 2.38 15.51 5.61
C ARG A 90 2.80 14.36 4.72
N ARG A 91 3.33 13.30 5.29
CA ARG A 91 3.95 12.21 4.53
C ARG A 91 3.55 10.86 5.12
N LEU A 92 3.34 9.90 4.24
CA LEU A 92 3.05 8.52 4.60
C LEU A 92 4.03 7.60 3.90
N ARG A 93 4.33 6.49 4.57
CA ARG A 93 5.09 5.41 3.94
C ARG A 93 4.34 4.09 4.13
N PHE A 94 4.02 3.45 3.02
CA PHE A 94 3.47 2.10 3.01
C PHE A 94 4.59 1.10 2.76
N ALA A 95 4.48 -0.05 3.37
CA ALA A 95 5.40 -1.15 3.14
C ALA A 95 4.62 -2.35 2.61
N TYR A 96 5.32 -3.20 1.86
CA TYR A 96 4.71 -4.32 1.15
C TYR A 96 5.57 -5.56 1.21
N GLU A 97 4.91 -6.71 1.14
CA GLU A 97 5.57 -7.99 1.04
C GLU A 97 4.82 -8.85 0.04
N VAL A 98 5.52 -9.39 -0.95
CA VAL A 98 4.94 -10.29 -1.96
C VAL A 98 5.39 -11.70 -1.63
N ARG A 99 4.43 -12.60 -1.43
CA ARG A 99 4.70 -13.98 -1.03
C ARG A 99 4.03 -14.98 -1.96
N ARG A 100 4.71 -16.10 -2.17
CA ARG A 100 4.14 -17.30 -2.75
C ARG A 100 4.15 -18.35 -1.64
N GLY A 101 2.99 -18.58 -1.01
CA GLY A 101 2.92 -19.34 0.23
C GLY A 101 3.71 -18.63 1.32
N GLU A 102 4.68 -19.30 1.89
CA GLU A 102 5.55 -18.71 2.92
C GLU A 102 6.82 -18.09 2.35
N GLU A 103 7.06 -18.29 1.07
CA GLU A 103 8.26 -17.76 0.41
C GLU A 103 8.07 -16.28 0.06
N VAL A 104 8.94 -15.43 0.58
CA VAL A 104 8.95 -14.00 0.27
C VAL A 104 9.68 -13.81 -1.07
N LEU A 105 8.97 -13.31 -2.06
CA LEU A 105 9.52 -13.06 -3.39
C LEU A 105 10.06 -11.65 -3.54
N ALA A 106 9.44 -10.69 -2.87
CA ALA A 106 9.85 -9.29 -2.94
C ALA A 106 9.35 -8.54 -1.71
N THR A 107 10.04 -7.47 -1.38
CA THR A 107 9.59 -6.49 -0.39
C THR A 107 9.67 -5.11 -1.02
N GLY A 108 8.93 -4.17 -0.48
CA GLY A 108 8.96 -2.82 -1.05
C GLY A 108 8.37 -1.78 -0.15
N MET A 109 8.47 -0.55 -0.61
CA MET A 109 7.86 0.59 0.05
C MET A 109 7.48 1.65 -0.96
N THR A 110 6.49 2.45 -0.61
CA THR A 110 6.13 3.65 -1.36
C THR A 110 5.94 4.79 -0.38
N GLU A 111 6.44 5.97 -0.74
CA GLU A 111 6.22 7.18 0.02
C GLU A 111 5.22 8.07 -0.70
N HIS A 112 4.39 8.74 0.07
CA HIS A 112 3.29 9.53 -0.44
C HIS A 112 3.17 10.85 0.30
N VAL A 113 2.58 11.82 -0.39
CA VAL A 113 2.16 13.09 0.19
C VAL A 113 0.69 13.32 -0.17
N TRP A 114 0.02 14.11 0.66
CA TRP A 114 -1.34 14.54 0.35
C TRP A 114 -1.30 15.80 -0.50
N VAL A 115 -2.17 15.86 -1.49
CA VAL A 115 -2.33 17.01 -2.38
C VAL A 115 -3.78 17.43 -2.35
N ASP A 116 -3.99 18.73 -2.11
CA ASP A 116 -5.31 19.35 -2.25
C ASP A 116 -5.63 19.45 -3.74
N ALA A 117 -6.67 18.77 -4.19
CA ALA A 117 -7.02 18.71 -5.60
C ALA A 117 -7.42 20.07 -6.17
N SER A 118 -7.97 20.96 -5.34
CA SER A 118 -8.44 22.27 -5.80
C SER A 118 -7.29 23.26 -6.03
N THR A 119 -6.21 23.13 -5.27
CA THR A 119 -5.06 24.06 -5.35
C THR A 119 -3.83 23.44 -5.98
N GLY A 120 -3.75 22.10 -6.02
CA GLY A 120 -2.55 21.39 -6.44
C GLY A 120 -1.41 21.44 -5.42
N ARG A 121 -1.67 21.94 -4.21
CA ARG A 121 -0.64 22.12 -3.20
C ARG A 121 -0.57 20.96 -2.24
N LEU A 122 0.63 20.73 -1.71
CA LEU A 122 0.85 19.76 -0.66
C LEU A 122 0.12 20.20 0.63
N CYS A 123 -0.44 19.24 1.33
CA CYS A 123 -1.19 19.53 2.55
C CYS A 123 -0.95 18.44 3.60
N ARG A 124 -1.45 18.68 4.79
CA ARG A 124 -1.42 17.67 5.85
C ARG A 124 -2.50 16.64 5.60
N THR A 125 -2.38 15.51 6.27
CA THR A 125 -3.44 14.50 6.24
C THR A 125 -4.79 15.18 6.47
N PRO A 126 -5.77 14.98 5.57
CA PRO A 126 -7.09 15.59 5.73
C PRO A 126 -7.72 15.22 7.06
N GLN A 127 -8.39 16.19 7.70
CA GLN A 127 -8.96 16.01 9.02
C GLN A 127 -9.80 14.73 9.19
N PRO A 128 -10.71 14.39 8.25
CA PRO A 128 -11.53 13.19 8.39
C PRO A 128 -10.73 11.89 8.35
N LEU A 129 -9.51 11.92 7.82
CA LEU A 129 -8.67 10.74 7.64
C LEU A 129 -7.62 10.56 8.74
N ARG A 130 -7.43 11.56 9.59
CA ARG A 130 -6.35 11.51 10.60
C ARG A 130 -6.50 10.35 11.57
N GLU A 131 -7.66 10.22 12.17
CA GLU A 131 -7.88 9.13 13.12
C GLU A 131 -7.94 7.77 12.44
N PRO A 132 -8.70 7.58 11.34
CA PRO A 132 -8.71 6.30 10.65
C PRO A 132 -7.32 5.83 10.20
N PHE A 133 -6.49 6.73 9.67
CA PHE A 133 -5.14 6.36 9.23
C PHE A 133 -4.20 6.12 10.41
N SER A 134 -4.38 6.87 11.51
CA SER A 134 -3.62 6.59 12.73
C SER A 134 -3.89 5.17 13.23
N ARG A 135 -5.13 4.70 13.13
CA ARG A 135 -5.47 3.33 13.53
C ARG A 135 -4.87 2.28 12.60
N LEU A 136 -4.70 2.60 11.32
CA LEU A 136 -3.99 1.69 10.42
C LEU A 136 -2.54 1.53 10.85
N ALA A 137 -1.90 2.62 11.21
CA ALA A 137 -0.51 2.60 11.64
C ALA A 137 -0.33 1.99 13.04
N SER A 138 -1.31 2.18 13.93
CA SER A 138 -1.22 1.75 15.32
C SER A 138 -2.62 1.40 15.84
N PRO A 139 -3.14 0.20 15.55
CA PRO A 139 -4.54 -0.16 15.83
C PRO A 139 -4.87 -0.32 17.30
N SER A 140 -3.89 -0.50 18.17
CA SER A 140 -4.14 -0.77 19.58
C SER A 140 -4.34 0.45 20.45
N GLU A 141 -4.25 1.64 19.87
CA GLU A 141 -4.41 2.87 20.61
C GLU A 141 -5.89 3.18 20.83
N ASP A 142 -6.60 2.23 21.37
CA ASP A 142 -7.89 2.50 21.94
C ASP A 142 -7.63 3.28 23.23
N PRO A 143 -8.10 4.52 23.32
CA PRO A 143 -7.87 5.33 24.52
C PRO A 143 -8.45 4.71 25.79
N ASN A 144 -9.28 3.71 25.66
CA ASN A 144 -9.87 3.01 26.80
C ASN A 144 -9.19 1.67 27.09
N SER A 145 -8.17 1.34 26.34
CA SER A 145 -7.44 0.10 26.56
C SER A 145 -6.14 0.37 27.33
#